data_e0102877e8cabb220c7b43d54b31b8a0
#
_entry.id   e0102877e8cabb220c7b43d54b31b8a0
#
_cell.length_a   1.000
_cell.length_b   1.000
_cell.length_c   1.000
_cell.angle_alpha   90.00
_cell.angle_beta   90.00
_cell.angle_gamma   90.00
#
_symmetry.space_group_name_H-M   'P 1'
#
loop_
_entity.id
_entity.type
_entity.pdbx_description
1 polymer ?
#
loop_
_entity_poly.entity_id
_entity_poly.type
_entity_poly.pdbx_seq_one_letter_code
_entity_poly.pdbx_strand_id
1 'polypeptide(L)'
;MPSIYQLKPRFQALLRPLVQRLHDSGITANQVTLAALVVSLAVAAAVALLIEHLWIFLLIPLWMLLRMALNAIDGMLAREFGQQSKLGAYLNELCDVSADAALYLPLALVTGVWPAAVVLVVVLAALTEYAGVLGPMVGASRRYDGPMGKSDRAFAFGVLATGVALGLLPAAWINGLLLLIAGLSILTLSNRVRQGLAETAAAPAEAD
;
A
#
# COMPACT_ATOMS: atom_id res chain seq x y z
N MET A 1 -4.84 -2.63 -27.89
CA MET A 1 -5.19 -2.05 -26.56
C MET A 1 -3.89 -1.69 -25.86
N PRO A 2 -3.74 -0.51 -25.28
CA PRO A 2 -2.52 -0.17 -24.52
C PRO A 2 -2.45 -1.12 -23.32
N SER A 3 -1.35 -1.84 -23.22
CA SER A 3 -1.06 -2.75 -22.09
C SER A 3 -0.93 -1.92 -20.82
N ILE A 4 -1.36 -2.47 -19.66
CA ILE A 4 -1.15 -1.91 -18.31
C ILE A 4 0.32 -1.55 -18.08
N TYR A 5 1.25 -2.26 -18.71
CA TYR A 5 2.69 -1.94 -18.73
C TYR A 5 3.02 -0.58 -19.35
N GLN A 6 2.18 -0.03 -20.25
CA GLN A 6 2.39 1.31 -20.85
C GLN A 6 1.81 2.45 -20.00
N LEU A 7 0.95 2.15 -19.02
CA LEU A 7 0.38 3.15 -18.13
C LEU A 7 1.43 3.71 -17.16
N LYS A 8 2.28 2.85 -16.59
CA LYS A 8 3.31 3.27 -15.63
C LYS A 8 4.30 4.28 -16.22
N PRO A 9 4.92 4.04 -17.40
CA PRO A 9 5.81 5.03 -18.03
C PRO A 9 5.11 6.34 -18.37
N ARG A 10 3.85 6.28 -18.85
CA ARG A 10 3.06 7.49 -19.15
C ARG A 10 2.77 8.30 -17.89
N PHE A 11 2.38 7.63 -16.81
CA PHE A 11 2.14 8.28 -15.53
C PHE A 11 3.40 8.92 -14.98
N GLN A 12 4.55 8.24 -15.05
CA GLN A 12 5.84 8.80 -14.67
C GLN A 12 6.25 9.99 -15.55
N ALA A 13 6.01 9.91 -16.86
CA ALA A 13 6.27 11.03 -17.77
C ALA A 13 5.45 12.28 -17.41
N LEU A 14 4.18 12.10 -16.99
CA LEU A 14 3.32 13.18 -16.53
C LEU A 14 3.84 13.81 -15.22
N LEU A 15 4.38 13.01 -14.31
CA LEU A 15 4.91 13.47 -13.03
C LEU A 15 6.32 14.10 -13.15
N ARG A 16 7.07 13.78 -14.20
CA ARG A 16 8.49 14.21 -14.36
C ARG A 16 8.72 15.71 -14.22
N PRO A 17 7.91 16.62 -14.78
CA PRO A 17 8.11 18.06 -14.58
C PRO A 17 7.95 18.47 -13.09
N LEU A 18 7.07 17.82 -12.34
CA LEU A 18 6.89 18.05 -10.91
C LEU A 18 8.09 17.51 -10.12
N VAL A 19 8.56 16.30 -10.45
CA VAL A 19 9.74 15.68 -9.82
C VAL A 19 10.97 16.56 -10.01
N GLN A 20 11.19 17.10 -11.23
CA GLN A 20 12.28 18.02 -11.50
C GLN A 20 12.20 19.27 -10.61
N ARG A 21 11.03 19.90 -10.53
CA ARG A 21 10.84 21.09 -9.68
C ARG A 21 11.09 20.81 -8.20
N LEU A 22 10.64 19.64 -7.70
CA LEU A 22 10.89 19.23 -6.33
C LEU A 22 12.39 19.04 -6.07
N HIS A 23 13.09 18.38 -7.00
CA HIS A 23 14.54 18.22 -6.92
C HIS A 23 15.27 19.57 -6.90
N ASP A 24 14.93 20.47 -7.84
CA ASP A 24 15.53 21.81 -7.95
C ASP A 24 15.28 22.67 -6.70
N SER A 25 14.17 22.41 -6.00
CA SER A 25 13.82 23.03 -4.71
C SER A 25 14.50 22.35 -3.50
N GLY A 26 15.37 21.35 -3.71
CA GLY A 26 16.08 20.64 -2.65
C GLY A 26 15.23 19.62 -1.88
N ILE A 27 14.04 19.29 -2.37
CA ILE A 27 13.17 18.28 -1.72
C ILE A 27 13.69 16.88 -2.00
N THR A 28 13.82 16.09 -0.95
CA THR A 28 14.36 14.73 -1.02
C THR A 28 13.27 13.66 -1.12
N ALA A 29 13.63 12.49 -1.68
CA ALA A 29 12.74 11.31 -1.72
C ALA A 29 12.22 10.97 -0.32
N ASN A 30 13.07 10.96 0.71
CA ASN A 30 12.67 10.66 2.08
C ASN A 30 11.65 11.66 2.64
N GLN A 31 11.78 12.93 2.31
CA GLN A 31 10.81 13.96 2.73
C GLN A 31 9.43 13.71 2.09
N VAL A 32 9.37 13.30 0.83
CA VAL A 32 8.12 12.95 0.15
C VAL A 32 7.47 11.72 0.82
N THR A 33 8.26 10.69 1.11
CA THR A 33 7.79 9.47 1.80
C THR A 33 7.23 9.79 3.18
N LEU A 34 7.95 10.60 3.98
CA LEU A 34 7.51 11.02 5.31
C LEU A 34 6.26 11.91 5.25
N ALA A 35 6.20 12.85 4.31
CA ALA A 35 5.01 13.69 4.10
C ALA A 35 3.78 12.83 3.75
N ALA A 36 3.94 11.82 2.89
CA ALA A 36 2.87 10.88 2.57
C ALA A 36 2.37 10.10 3.79
N LEU A 37 3.27 9.69 4.70
CA LEU A 37 2.88 9.07 5.97
C LEU A 37 2.12 10.05 6.87
N VAL A 38 2.68 11.24 7.12
CA VAL A 38 2.06 12.24 8.01
C VAL A 38 0.65 12.60 7.55
N VAL A 39 0.45 12.84 6.26
CA VAL A 39 -0.88 13.15 5.73
C VAL A 39 -1.79 11.92 5.79
N SER A 40 -1.28 10.68 5.60
CA SER A 40 -2.08 9.46 5.79
C SER A 40 -2.60 9.34 7.23
N LEU A 41 -1.74 9.62 8.22
CA LEU A 41 -2.13 9.64 9.63
C LEU A 41 -3.16 10.73 9.92
N ALA A 42 -2.99 11.92 9.35
CA ALA A 42 -3.93 13.02 9.51
C ALA A 42 -5.30 12.71 8.89
N VAL A 43 -5.34 12.11 7.70
CA VAL A 43 -6.58 11.65 7.04
C VAL A 43 -7.25 10.58 7.89
N ALA A 44 -6.52 9.58 8.35
CA ALA A 44 -7.05 8.53 9.21
C ALA A 44 -7.64 9.08 10.51
N ALA A 45 -6.93 10.00 11.16
CA ALA A 45 -7.40 10.68 12.36
C ALA A 45 -8.67 11.51 12.10
N ALA A 46 -8.71 12.26 10.99
CA ALA A 46 -9.88 13.03 10.62
C ALA A 46 -11.11 12.12 10.40
N VAL A 47 -10.94 10.99 9.69
CA VAL A 47 -12.02 10.02 9.48
C VAL A 47 -12.49 9.41 10.81
N ALA A 48 -11.56 9.05 11.70
CA ALA A 48 -11.90 8.46 12.99
C ALA A 48 -12.60 9.47 13.93
N LEU A 49 -12.15 10.72 13.96
CA LEU A 49 -12.71 11.76 14.83
C LEU A 49 -14.07 12.28 14.34
N LEU A 50 -14.33 12.23 13.04
CA LEU A 50 -15.55 12.72 12.40
C LEU A 50 -16.44 11.57 11.92
N ILE A 51 -16.37 10.40 12.57
CA ILE A 51 -17.04 9.16 12.18
C ILE A 51 -18.56 9.30 12.07
N GLU A 52 -19.17 10.25 12.79
CA GLU A 52 -20.62 10.56 12.70
C GLU A 52 -21.03 11.06 11.31
N HIS A 53 -20.05 11.58 10.55
CA HIS A 53 -20.25 12.08 9.19
C HIS A 53 -19.66 11.10 8.16
N LEU A 54 -20.36 10.03 7.81
CA LEU A 54 -19.85 8.96 6.96
C LEU A 54 -19.28 9.43 5.62
N TRP A 55 -19.73 10.56 5.07
CA TRP A 55 -19.15 11.13 3.84
C TRP A 55 -17.65 11.42 3.96
N ILE A 56 -17.13 11.58 5.19
CA ILE A 56 -15.68 11.80 5.45
C ILE A 56 -14.81 10.65 4.93
N PHE A 57 -15.36 9.43 4.80
CA PHE A 57 -14.67 8.28 4.23
C PHE A 57 -14.23 8.50 2.78
N LEU A 58 -14.79 9.47 2.05
CA LEU A 58 -14.32 9.85 0.71
C LEU A 58 -12.88 10.39 0.72
N LEU A 59 -12.39 10.89 1.85
CA LEU A 59 -10.99 11.30 1.97
C LEU A 59 -10.03 10.12 1.75
N ILE A 60 -10.43 8.89 2.11
CA ILE A 60 -9.58 7.70 1.96
C ILE A 60 -9.26 7.41 0.50
N PRO A 61 -10.22 7.16 -0.41
CA PRO A 61 -9.91 6.88 -1.81
C PRO A 61 -9.24 8.07 -2.51
N LEU A 62 -9.64 9.31 -2.21
CA LEU A 62 -9.01 10.50 -2.78
C LEU A 62 -7.54 10.61 -2.36
N TRP A 63 -7.25 10.39 -1.07
CA TRP A 63 -5.89 10.41 -0.57
C TRP A 63 -5.06 9.24 -1.12
N MET A 64 -5.62 8.04 -1.22
CA MET A 64 -4.93 6.88 -1.79
C MET A 64 -4.49 7.12 -3.25
N LEU A 65 -5.31 7.77 -4.06
CA LEU A 65 -4.95 8.18 -5.42
C LEU A 65 -3.77 9.16 -5.41
N LEU A 66 -3.82 10.19 -4.56
CA LEU A 66 -2.73 11.15 -4.44
C LEU A 66 -1.45 10.50 -3.89
N ARG A 67 -1.58 9.64 -2.89
CA ARG A 67 -0.45 8.88 -2.33
C ARG A 67 0.20 7.95 -3.36
N MET A 68 -0.57 7.37 -4.29
CA MET A 68 0.00 6.62 -5.42
C MET A 68 0.93 7.49 -6.28
N ALA A 69 0.56 8.76 -6.49
CA ALA A 69 1.44 9.71 -7.19
C ALA A 69 2.69 10.04 -6.35
N LEU A 70 2.55 10.27 -5.04
CA LEU A 70 3.69 10.54 -4.14
C LEU A 70 4.67 9.36 -4.09
N ASN A 71 4.18 8.12 -4.05
CA ASN A 71 5.02 6.93 -4.11
C ASN A 71 5.72 6.74 -5.48
N ALA A 72 5.16 7.28 -6.56
CA ALA A 72 5.87 7.34 -7.84
C ALA A 72 6.95 8.43 -7.83
N ILE A 73 6.67 9.59 -7.23
CA ILE A 73 7.57 10.74 -7.13
C ILE A 73 8.79 10.39 -6.28
N ASP A 74 8.61 9.82 -5.07
CA ASP A 74 9.74 9.44 -4.21
C ASP A 74 10.65 8.40 -4.88
N GLY A 75 10.05 7.42 -5.55
CA GLY A 75 10.79 6.44 -6.33
C GLY A 75 11.52 7.03 -7.54
N MET A 76 10.99 8.08 -8.20
CA MET A 76 11.68 8.79 -9.28
C MET A 76 12.80 9.65 -8.72
N LEU A 77 12.58 10.41 -7.64
CA LEU A 77 13.64 11.18 -6.96
C LEU A 77 14.79 10.26 -6.54
N ALA A 78 14.47 9.11 -5.96
CA ALA A 78 15.49 8.16 -5.52
C ALA A 78 16.32 7.63 -6.71
N ARG A 79 15.68 7.18 -7.80
CA ARG A 79 16.37 6.48 -8.89
C ARG A 79 16.96 7.41 -9.96
N GLU A 80 16.21 8.47 -10.35
CA GLU A 80 16.62 9.34 -11.46
C GLU A 80 17.55 10.46 -11.00
N PHE A 81 17.51 10.83 -9.70
CA PHE A 81 18.33 11.91 -9.13
C PHE A 81 19.34 11.42 -8.08
N GLY A 82 19.62 10.12 -8.05
CA GLY A 82 20.67 9.55 -7.21
C GLY A 82 20.45 9.66 -5.69
N GLN A 83 19.20 9.82 -5.24
CA GLN A 83 18.85 9.98 -3.82
C GLN A 83 18.60 8.63 -3.12
N GLN A 84 19.01 7.51 -3.70
CA GLN A 84 18.89 6.20 -3.08
C GLN A 84 19.73 6.12 -1.79
N SER A 85 19.14 5.60 -0.72
CA SER A 85 19.84 5.40 0.55
C SER A 85 19.29 4.19 1.29
N LYS A 86 20.12 3.61 2.18
CA LYS A 86 19.69 2.52 3.07
C LYS A 86 18.54 2.97 3.98
N LEU A 87 18.60 4.18 4.50
CA LEU A 87 17.51 4.77 5.29
C LEU A 87 16.25 4.92 4.44
N GLY A 88 16.36 5.39 3.20
CA GLY A 88 15.24 5.53 2.28
C GLY A 88 14.53 4.20 2.02
N ALA A 89 15.25 3.09 1.91
CA ALA A 89 14.66 1.77 1.77
C ALA A 89 13.83 1.38 3.01
N TYR A 90 14.34 1.60 4.25
CA TYR A 90 13.57 1.38 5.46
C TYR A 90 12.33 2.27 5.56
N LEU A 91 12.51 3.57 5.28
CA LEU A 91 11.40 4.53 5.33
C LEU A 91 10.29 4.15 4.35
N ASN A 92 10.64 3.80 3.12
CA ASN A 92 9.66 3.39 2.11
C ASN A 92 8.79 2.23 2.60
N GLU A 93 9.40 1.17 3.15
CA GLU A 93 8.66 0.00 3.62
C GLU A 93 7.81 0.31 4.87
N LEU A 94 8.42 0.92 5.89
CA LEU A 94 7.76 1.18 7.17
C LEU A 94 6.65 2.22 7.03
N CYS A 95 6.90 3.31 6.29
CA CYS A 95 5.88 4.35 6.07
C CYS A 95 4.71 3.81 5.26
N ASP A 96 4.97 2.96 4.27
CA ASP A 96 3.91 2.36 3.45
C ASP A 96 2.98 1.47 4.27
N VAL A 97 3.55 0.54 5.06
CA VAL A 97 2.76 -0.36 5.92
C VAL A 97 2.00 0.42 6.97
N SER A 98 2.64 1.42 7.60
CA SER A 98 2.02 2.26 8.63
C SER A 98 0.87 3.10 8.06
N ALA A 99 1.06 3.69 6.89
CA ALA A 99 0.03 4.50 6.22
C ALA A 99 -1.17 3.66 5.79
N ASP A 100 -0.93 2.45 5.23
CA ASP A 100 -2.00 1.52 4.87
C ASP A 100 -2.80 1.10 6.12
N ALA A 101 -2.12 0.71 7.20
CA ALA A 101 -2.77 0.35 8.46
C ALA A 101 -3.62 1.50 9.01
N ALA A 102 -3.08 2.72 9.03
CA ALA A 102 -3.79 3.89 9.53
C ALA A 102 -5.06 4.19 8.71
N LEU A 103 -4.99 4.10 7.37
CA LEU A 103 -6.12 4.38 6.49
C LEU A 103 -7.21 3.29 6.52
N TYR A 104 -6.85 2.05 6.88
CA TYR A 104 -7.82 0.94 6.94
C TYR A 104 -8.54 0.86 8.29
N LEU A 105 -7.86 1.17 9.39
CA LEU A 105 -8.38 1.03 10.75
C LEU A 105 -9.69 1.80 11.03
N PRO A 106 -9.92 3.03 10.52
CA PRO A 106 -11.17 3.75 10.78
C PRO A 106 -12.44 2.99 10.36
N LEU A 107 -12.34 2.03 9.43
CA LEU A 107 -13.46 1.19 9.04
C LEU A 107 -14.02 0.37 10.22
N ALA A 108 -13.17 0.06 11.23
CA ALA A 108 -13.56 -0.65 12.45
C ALA A 108 -14.53 0.14 13.35
N LEU A 109 -14.64 1.46 13.12
CA LEU A 109 -15.53 2.35 13.88
C LEU A 109 -16.93 2.45 13.25
N VAL A 110 -17.11 1.94 12.04
CA VAL A 110 -18.42 1.98 11.34
C VAL A 110 -19.38 1.01 12.02
N THR A 111 -20.58 1.51 12.36
CA THR A 111 -21.60 0.72 13.04
C THR A 111 -21.94 -0.57 12.27
N GLY A 112 -21.89 -1.71 12.98
CA GLY A 112 -22.19 -3.02 12.42
C GLY A 112 -21.04 -3.69 11.66
N VAL A 113 -19.92 -2.99 11.42
CA VAL A 113 -18.69 -3.59 10.92
C VAL A 113 -17.99 -4.33 12.07
N TRP A 114 -17.39 -5.47 11.78
CA TRP A 114 -16.66 -6.27 12.77
C TRP A 114 -15.24 -5.73 12.96
N PRO A 115 -14.91 -5.10 14.10
CA PRO A 115 -13.58 -4.54 14.32
C PRO A 115 -12.46 -5.58 14.21
N ALA A 116 -12.72 -6.81 14.70
CA ALA A 116 -11.77 -7.91 14.62
C ALA A 116 -11.43 -8.30 13.17
N ALA A 117 -12.40 -8.22 12.24
CA ALA A 117 -12.14 -8.49 10.82
C ALA A 117 -11.26 -7.40 10.19
N VAL A 118 -11.48 -6.14 10.54
CA VAL A 118 -10.64 -5.02 10.08
C VAL A 118 -9.20 -5.19 10.58
N VAL A 119 -9.04 -5.44 11.89
CA VAL A 119 -7.72 -5.66 12.51
C VAL A 119 -7.02 -6.87 11.88
N LEU A 120 -7.73 -7.98 11.66
CA LEU A 120 -7.19 -9.16 10.99
C LEU A 120 -6.64 -8.81 9.60
N VAL A 121 -7.40 -8.06 8.79
CA VAL A 121 -6.95 -7.65 7.45
C VAL A 121 -5.72 -6.75 7.53
N VAL A 122 -5.67 -5.80 8.49
CA VAL A 122 -4.51 -4.91 8.69
C VAL A 122 -3.26 -5.72 9.06
N VAL A 123 -3.39 -6.68 9.98
CA VAL A 123 -2.27 -7.57 10.37
C VAL A 123 -1.81 -8.42 9.18
N LEU A 124 -2.74 -9.03 8.44
CA LEU A 124 -2.40 -9.81 7.25
C LEU A 124 -1.76 -8.95 6.16
N ALA A 125 -2.21 -7.71 5.97
CA ALA A 125 -1.60 -6.76 5.06
C ALA A 125 -0.13 -6.49 5.43
N ALA A 126 0.16 -6.24 6.71
CA ALA A 126 1.54 -6.06 7.18
C ALA A 126 2.39 -7.33 6.99
N LEU A 127 1.85 -8.50 7.30
CA LEU A 127 2.53 -9.78 7.12
C LEU A 127 2.82 -10.10 5.65
N THR A 128 1.93 -9.74 4.72
CA THR A 128 2.19 -9.92 3.28
C THR A 128 3.36 -9.06 2.81
N GLU A 129 3.45 -7.79 3.24
CA GLU A 129 4.60 -6.93 2.89
C GLU A 129 5.88 -7.45 3.56
N TYR A 130 5.79 -7.84 4.83
CA TYR A 130 6.92 -8.42 5.56
C TYR A 130 7.46 -9.67 4.85
N ALA A 131 6.60 -10.63 4.46
CA ALA A 131 7.02 -11.79 3.70
C ALA A 131 7.69 -11.42 2.36
N GLY A 132 7.22 -10.33 1.73
CA GLY A 132 7.82 -9.83 0.49
C GLY A 132 9.26 -9.36 0.68
N VAL A 133 9.56 -8.64 1.77
CA VAL A 133 10.90 -8.11 2.06
C VAL A 133 11.83 -9.14 2.69
N LEU A 134 11.32 -10.26 3.20
CA LEU A 134 12.14 -11.38 3.69
C LEU A 134 12.77 -12.20 2.57
N GLY A 135 12.27 -12.14 1.33
CA GLY A 135 12.84 -12.87 0.19
C GLY A 135 14.36 -12.74 0.08
N PRO A 136 14.95 -11.53 0.06
CA PRO A 136 16.37 -11.31 0.01
C PRO A 136 17.16 -11.92 1.18
N MET A 137 16.56 -12.09 2.35
CA MET A 137 17.22 -12.70 3.50
C MET A 137 17.47 -14.21 3.32
N VAL A 138 16.72 -14.84 2.44
CA VAL A 138 16.87 -16.27 2.12
C VAL A 138 17.47 -16.49 0.73
N GLY A 139 18.04 -15.45 0.10
CA GLY A 139 18.65 -15.55 -1.21
C GLY A 139 17.70 -15.46 -2.40
N ALA A 140 16.42 -15.14 -2.16
CA ALA A 140 15.43 -14.89 -3.22
C ALA A 140 15.34 -13.39 -3.56
N SER A 141 14.72 -13.05 -4.67
CA SER A 141 14.33 -11.68 -4.97
C SER A 141 13.18 -11.22 -4.05
N ARG A 142 12.99 -9.90 -3.91
CA ARG A 142 11.80 -9.36 -3.22
C ARG A 142 10.52 -9.88 -3.89
N ARG A 143 9.58 -10.40 -3.09
CA ARG A 143 8.37 -11.06 -3.57
C ARG A 143 7.19 -10.11 -3.62
N TYR A 144 6.40 -10.25 -4.72
CA TYR A 144 5.18 -9.49 -4.96
C TYR A 144 4.01 -10.39 -5.35
N ASP A 145 4.19 -11.70 -5.31
CA ASP A 145 3.25 -12.71 -5.77
C ASP A 145 1.96 -12.72 -4.94
N GLY A 146 0.86 -12.99 -5.59
CA GLY A 146 -0.42 -13.22 -4.94
C GLY A 146 -1.54 -12.28 -5.36
N PRO A 147 -2.80 -12.65 -5.08
CA PRO A 147 -3.99 -11.95 -5.56
C PRO A 147 -4.37 -10.70 -4.76
N MET A 148 -3.74 -10.45 -3.58
CA MET A 148 -4.06 -9.33 -2.70
C MET A 148 -2.79 -8.59 -2.30
N GLY A 149 -2.11 -8.01 -3.30
CA GLY A 149 -0.96 -7.14 -3.10
C GLY A 149 -1.38 -5.75 -2.59
N LYS A 150 -0.38 -4.88 -2.36
CA LYS A 150 -0.60 -3.51 -1.84
C LYS A 150 -1.63 -2.71 -2.66
N SER A 151 -1.51 -2.74 -4.00
CA SER A 151 -2.42 -1.99 -4.88
C SER A 151 -3.84 -2.56 -4.87
N ASP A 152 -3.98 -3.90 -4.79
CA ASP A 152 -5.29 -4.55 -4.74
C ASP A 152 -6.01 -4.22 -3.43
N ARG A 153 -5.28 -4.21 -2.30
CA ARG A 153 -5.80 -3.77 -1.00
C ARG A 153 -6.21 -2.30 -1.02
N ALA A 154 -5.37 -1.42 -1.56
CA ALA A 154 -5.69 0.00 -1.67
C ALA A 154 -6.97 0.22 -2.49
N PHE A 155 -7.14 -0.49 -3.60
CA PHE A 155 -8.35 -0.45 -4.40
C PHE A 155 -9.57 -0.98 -3.61
N ALA A 156 -9.46 -2.15 -2.97
CA ALA A 156 -10.54 -2.75 -2.20
C ALA A 156 -11.01 -1.83 -1.04
N PHE A 157 -10.08 -1.27 -0.27
CA PHE A 157 -10.40 -0.33 0.79
C PHE A 157 -10.93 1.01 0.27
N GLY A 158 -10.46 1.47 -0.88
CA GLY A 158 -11.03 2.62 -1.58
C GLY A 158 -12.50 2.41 -1.94
N VAL A 159 -12.85 1.23 -2.47
CA VAL A 159 -14.23 0.84 -2.78
C VAL A 159 -15.07 0.73 -1.50
N LEU A 160 -14.56 0.07 -0.45
CA LEU A 160 -15.24 -0.04 0.85
C LEU A 160 -15.52 1.34 1.45
N ALA A 161 -14.52 2.22 1.49
CA ALA A 161 -14.65 3.57 2.02
C ALA A 161 -15.66 4.41 1.22
N THR A 162 -15.64 4.30 -0.12
CA THR A 162 -16.63 4.95 -0.97
C THR A 162 -18.04 4.41 -0.71
N GLY A 163 -18.19 3.09 -0.59
CA GLY A 163 -19.47 2.46 -0.30
C GLY A 163 -20.04 2.87 1.05
N VAL A 164 -19.19 3.00 2.08
CA VAL A 164 -19.57 3.55 3.41
C VAL A 164 -20.01 5.01 3.28
N ALA A 165 -19.20 5.84 2.62
CA ALA A 165 -19.45 7.26 2.48
C ALA A 165 -20.79 7.58 1.78
N LEU A 166 -21.14 6.78 0.79
CA LEU A 166 -22.37 6.94 0.00
C LEU A 166 -23.57 6.16 0.56
N GLY A 167 -23.39 5.42 1.67
CA GLY A 167 -24.44 4.57 2.25
C GLY A 167 -24.87 3.41 1.34
N LEU A 168 -24.01 3.00 0.38
CA LEU A 168 -24.34 1.97 -0.61
C LEU A 168 -24.06 0.54 -0.13
N LEU A 169 -23.20 0.37 0.89
CA LEU A 169 -22.78 -0.93 1.39
C LEU A 169 -23.33 -1.18 2.80
N PRO A 170 -24.30 -2.10 2.97
CA PRO A 170 -24.68 -2.59 4.29
C PRO A 170 -23.49 -3.24 5.02
N ALA A 171 -23.46 -3.14 6.36
CA ALA A 171 -22.37 -3.68 7.17
C ALA A 171 -22.11 -5.18 6.93
N ALA A 172 -23.14 -5.96 6.63
CA ALA A 172 -23.00 -7.39 6.30
C ALA A 172 -22.14 -7.62 5.05
N TRP A 173 -22.30 -6.79 4.01
CA TRP A 173 -21.46 -6.87 2.81
C TRP A 173 -20.02 -6.43 3.08
N ILE A 174 -19.85 -5.37 3.89
CA ILE A 174 -18.51 -4.93 4.31
C ILE A 174 -17.79 -6.06 5.05
N ASN A 175 -18.45 -6.71 6.01
CA ASN A 175 -17.90 -7.84 6.75
C ASN A 175 -17.55 -9.02 5.85
N GLY A 176 -18.41 -9.36 4.88
CA GLY A 176 -18.15 -10.41 3.90
C GLY A 176 -16.93 -10.10 3.02
N LEU A 177 -16.81 -8.85 2.55
CA LEU A 177 -15.67 -8.40 1.76
C LEU A 177 -14.38 -8.38 2.58
N LEU A 178 -14.42 -8.00 3.86
CA LEU A 178 -13.27 -8.07 4.76
C LEU A 178 -12.77 -9.51 4.93
N LEU A 179 -13.68 -10.47 5.11
CA LEU A 179 -13.30 -11.90 5.19
C LEU A 179 -12.71 -12.40 3.86
N LEU A 180 -13.24 -11.97 2.73
CA LEU A 180 -12.68 -12.29 1.41
C LEU A 180 -11.26 -11.72 1.27
N ILE A 181 -11.06 -10.43 1.62
CA ILE A 181 -9.75 -9.79 1.60
C ILE A 181 -8.77 -10.52 2.53
N ALA A 182 -9.21 -10.95 3.72
CA ALA A 182 -8.39 -11.73 4.64
C ALA A 182 -7.96 -13.06 4.01
N GLY A 183 -8.89 -13.81 3.42
CA GLY A 183 -8.61 -15.08 2.73
C GLY A 183 -7.62 -14.90 1.58
N LEU A 184 -7.83 -13.89 0.73
CA LEU A 184 -6.91 -13.57 -0.37
C LEU A 184 -5.54 -13.09 0.12
N SER A 185 -5.48 -12.41 1.27
CA SER A 185 -4.20 -12.01 1.91
C SER A 185 -3.42 -13.22 2.43
N ILE A 186 -4.10 -14.22 3.01
CA ILE A 186 -3.47 -15.49 3.41
C ILE A 186 -2.90 -16.22 2.19
N LEU A 187 -3.64 -16.28 1.09
CA LEU A 187 -3.14 -16.85 -0.17
C LEU A 187 -1.93 -16.09 -0.69
N THR A 188 -1.96 -14.75 -0.62
CA THR A 188 -0.84 -13.89 -1.02
C THR A 188 0.40 -14.18 -0.17
N LEU A 189 0.24 -14.26 1.16
CA LEU A 189 1.31 -14.60 2.09
C LEU A 189 1.92 -15.96 1.74
N SER A 190 1.08 -16.98 1.55
CA SER A 190 1.51 -18.33 1.19
C SER A 190 2.24 -18.36 -0.17
N ASN A 191 1.74 -17.63 -1.16
CA ASN A 191 2.36 -17.56 -2.48
C ASN A 191 3.74 -16.88 -2.41
N ARG A 192 3.89 -15.79 -1.65
CA ARG A 192 5.18 -15.11 -1.47
C ARG A 192 6.22 -16.03 -0.86
N VAL A 193 5.87 -16.77 0.20
CA VAL A 193 6.78 -17.74 0.83
C VAL A 193 7.13 -18.87 -0.15
N ARG A 194 6.14 -19.49 -0.78
CA ARG A 194 6.37 -20.62 -1.70
C ARG A 194 7.24 -20.24 -2.90
N GLN A 195 6.96 -19.08 -3.52
CA GLN A 195 7.72 -18.61 -4.67
C GLN A 195 9.14 -18.18 -4.28
N GLY A 196 9.33 -17.57 -3.10
CA GLY A 196 10.66 -17.27 -2.57
C GLY A 196 11.49 -18.53 -2.39
N LEU A 197 10.95 -19.57 -1.74
CA LEU A 197 11.63 -20.84 -1.56
C LEU A 197 11.89 -21.58 -2.89
N ALA A 198 10.96 -21.51 -3.84
CA ALA A 198 11.14 -22.12 -5.16
C ALA A 198 12.28 -21.45 -5.95
N GLU A 199 12.41 -20.11 -5.86
CA GLU A 199 13.48 -19.36 -6.50
C GLU A 199 14.85 -19.78 -5.95
N THR A 200 14.99 -19.89 -4.62
CA THR A 200 16.26 -20.32 -4.00
C THR A 200 16.62 -21.76 -4.31
N ALA A 201 15.62 -22.66 -4.40
CA ALA A 201 15.87 -24.04 -4.76
C ALA A 201 16.28 -24.24 -6.22
N ALA A 202 15.93 -23.30 -7.11
CA ALA A 202 16.27 -23.30 -8.53
C ALA A 202 17.62 -22.61 -8.82
N ALA A 203 18.17 -21.84 -7.87
CA ALA A 203 19.50 -21.25 -8.00
C ALA A 203 20.55 -22.36 -7.98
N PRO A 204 21.53 -22.37 -8.95
CA PRO A 204 22.62 -23.31 -8.89
C PRO A 204 23.35 -23.16 -7.55
N ALA A 205 23.67 -24.27 -6.88
CA ALA A 205 24.57 -24.23 -5.74
C ALA A 205 25.88 -23.56 -6.20
N GLU A 206 26.18 -22.36 -5.66
CA GLU A 206 27.49 -21.79 -5.85
C GLU A 206 28.48 -22.82 -5.29
N ALA A 207 29.31 -23.35 -6.15
CA ALA A 207 30.38 -24.28 -5.77
C ALA A 207 31.33 -23.51 -4.84
N ASP A 208 31.37 -23.93 -3.57
CA ASP A 208 32.38 -23.54 -2.59
C ASP A 208 33.81 -23.88 -3.08
#